data_f2e4f9b0af74e734b30ba800fb811a24
#
_entry.id   f2e4f9b0af74e734b30ba800fb811a24
#
_cell.length_a   1.000
_cell.length_b   1.000
_cell.length_c   1.000
_cell.angle_alpha   90.00
_cell.angle_beta   90.00
_cell.angle_gamma   90.00
#
_symmetry.space_group_name_H-M   'P 1'
#
loop_
_entity.id
_entity.type
_entity.pdbx_description
1 polymer ?
#
loop_
_entity_poly.entity_id
_entity_poly.type
_entity_poly.pdbx_seq_one_letter_code
_entity_poly.pdbx_strand_id
1 'polypeptide(L)'
;MKNSETIKKLGLVFPPAPKPLGVYLPTLVVDRFLYVSGHGPLKNDGSLIKGKVGSELDREEGKAAARQVGLTMLSTIINNYGNIDNIKRVVKVLGMVNATP
;
A
#
# COMPACT_ATOMS: atom_id res chain seq x y z
N MET A 1 10.18 17.80 -7.69
CA MET A 1 10.71 16.43 -7.89
C MET A 1 9.57 15.49 -8.28
N LYS A 2 9.78 14.65 -9.27
CA LYS A 2 8.77 13.65 -9.66
C LYS A 2 8.68 12.53 -8.65
N ASN A 3 7.51 11.92 -8.53
CA ASN A 3 7.29 10.78 -7.64
C ASN A 3 8.24 9.61 -7.95
N SER A 4 8.44 9.31 -9.23
CA SER A 4 9.37 8.27 -9.67
C SER A 4 10.80 8.54 -9.20
N GLU A 5 11.24 9.79 -9.23
CA GLU A 5 12.57 10.18 -8.75
C GLU A 5 12.67 10.01 -7.22
N THR A 6 11.63 10.38 -6.49
CA THR A 6 11.57 10.21 -5.04
C THR A 6 11.62 8.73 -4.66
N ILE A 7 10.87 7.89 -5.34
CA ILE A 7 10.87 6.43 -5.14
C ILE A 7 12.28 5.88 -5.31
N LYS A 8 12.95 6.27 -6.40
CA LYS A 8 14.32 5.84 -6.70
C LYS A 8 15.30 6.33 -5.64
N LYS A 9 15.20 7.59 -5.25
CA LYS A 9 16.07 8.21 -4.23
C LYS A 9 15.93 7.51 -2.87
N LEU A 10 14.71 7.14 -2.49
CA LEU A 10 14.45 6.45 -1.22
C LEU A 10 14.80 4.95 -1.28
N GLY A 11 15.12 4.43 -2.46
CA GLY A 11 15.46 3.01 -2.61
C GLY A 11 14.31 2.08 -2.26
N LEU A 12 13.06 2.48 -2.54
CA LEU A 12 11.91 1.67 -2.20
C LEU A 12 11.85 0.39 -3.01
N VAL A 13 11.63 -0.72 -2.31
CA VAL A 13 11.46 -2.04 -2.91
C VAL A 13 9.99 -2.43 -2.76
N PHE A 14 9.35 -2.72 -3.87
CA PHE A 14 7.93 -3.03 -3.87
C PHE A 14 7.66 -4.53 -3.84
N PRO A 15 6.65 -4.99 -3.08
CA PRO A 15 6.17 -6.35 -3.23
C PRO A 15 5.48 -6.52 -4.59
N PRO A 16 5.26 -7.77 -5.05
CA PRO A 16 4.45 -7.98 -6.25
C PRO A 16 3.04 -7.42 -6.03
N ALA A 17 2.47 -6.82 -7.07
CA ALA A 17 1.12 -6.27 -6.99
C ALA A 17 0.13 -7.42 -6.73
N PRO A 18 -0.70 -7.33 -5.68
CA PRO A 18 -1.63 -8.40 -5.36
C PRO A 18 -2.76 -8.49 -6.40
N LYS A 19 -3.25 -9.70 -6.63
CA LYS A 19 -4.47 -9.90 -7.40
C LYS A 19 -5.68 -9.70 -6.49
N PRO A 20 -6.78 -9.11 -7.00
CA PRO A 20 -8.01 -8.99 -6.20
C PRO A 20 -8.49 -10.37 -5.72
N LEU A 21 -8.83 -10.45 -4.44
CA LEU A 21 -9.41 -11.67 -3.84
C LEU A 21 -10.94 -11.70 -3.94
N GLY A 22 -11.53 -10.76 -4.67
CA GLY A 22 -12.97 -10.65 -4.85
C GLY A 22 -13.31 -9.93 -6.15
N VAL A 23 -14.58 -9.59 -6.30
CA VAL A 23 -15.09 -8.93 -7.52
C VAL A 23 -14.97 -7.42 -7.34
N TYR A 24 -13.78 -6.90 -7.48
CA TYR A 24 -13.52 -5.46 -7.44
C TYR A 24 -12.30 -5.11 -8.30
N LEU A 25 -12.21 -3.84 -8.67
CA LEU A 25 -11.03 -3.31 -9.34
C LEU A 25 -10.02 -2.82 -8.29
N PRO A 26 -8.73 -3.10 -8.46
CA PRO A 26 -7.70 -2.58 -7.54
C PRO A 26 -7.62 -1.07 -7.54
N THR A 27 -7.84 -0.43 -8.70
CA THR A 27 -7.83 1.01 -8.86
C THR A 27 -8.95 1.43 -9.81
N LEU A 28 -9.46 2.65 -9.60
CA LEU A 28 -10.47 3.23 -10.48
C LEU A 28 -10.26 4.74 -10.54
N VAL A 29 -10.19 5.27 -11.75
CA VAL A 29 -10.12 6.72 -11.97
C VAL A 29 -11.52 7.25 -12.24
N VAL A 30 -11.93 8.25 -11.44
CA VAL A 30 -13.17 9.00 -11.65
C VAL A 30 -12.80 10.48 -11.67
N ASP A 31 -12.98 11.13 -12.80
CA ASP A 31 -12.54 12.50 -13.02
C ASP A 31 -11.05 12.66 -12.71
N ARG A 32 -10.72 13.43 -11.68
CA ARG A 32 -9.34 13.68 -11.25
C ARG A 32 -8.91 12.84 -10.06
N PHE A 33 -9.74 11.91 -9.62
CA PHE A 33 -9.48 11.10 -8.44
C PHE A 33 -9.14 9.67 -8.81
N LEU A 34 -8.09 9.16 -8.21
CA LEU A 34 -7.74 7.75 -8.26
C LEU A 34 -8.16 7.11 -6.96
N TYR A 35 -9.09 6.17 -7.05
CA TYR A 35 -9.54 5.37 -5.91
C TYR A 35 -8.75 4.07 -5.89
N VAL A 36 -8.27 3.70 -4.71
CA VAL A 36 -7.50 2.47 -4.51
C VAL A 36 -8.25 1.60 -3.51
N SER A 37 -8.50 0.35 -3.88
CA SER A 37 -9.17 -0.62 -3.02
C SER A 37 -8.30 -0.97 -1.82
N GLY A 38 -8.88 -1.66 -0.84
CA GLY A 38 -8.19 -2.03 0.39
C GLY A 38 -6.97 -2.92 0.16
N HIS A 39 -5.94 -2.72 0.97
CA HIS A 39 -4.68 -3.46 0.90
C HIS A 39 -4.23 -3.92 2.27
N GLY A 40 -3.55 -5.05 2.29
CA GLY A 40 -2.87 -5.56 3.47
C GLY A 40 -1.35 -5.46 3.34
N PRO A 41 -0.60 -5.81 4.40
CA PRO A 41 0.86 -5.73 4.43
C PRO A 41 1.50 -6.93 3.73
N LEU A 42 1.50 -6.91 2.40
CA LEU A 42 2.09 -7.96 1.57
C LEU A 42 3.61 -7.80 1.54
N LYS A 43 4.32 -8.87 1.91
CA LYS A 43 5.78 -8.90 1.82
C LYS A 43 6.24 -9.22 0.40
N ASN A 44 7.53 -9.01 0.14
CA ASN A 44 8.12 -9.25 -1.18
C ASN A 44 8.09 -10.72 -1.61
N ASP A 45 7.98 -11.65 -0.66
CA ASP A 45 7.84 -13.08 -0.93
C ASP A 45 6.40 -13.52 -1.18
N GLY A 46 5.43 -12.58 -1.11
CA GLY A 46 4.02 -12.86 -1.33
C GLY A 46 3.23 -13.22 -0.08
N SER A 47 3.87 -13.34 1.08
CA SER A 47 3.18 -13.61 2.34
C SER A 47 2.70 -12.30 2.99
N LEU A 48 1.70 -12.40 3.88
CA LEU A 48 1.18 -11.27 4.63
C LEU A 48 1.77 -11.22 6.03
N ILE A 49 2.05 -10.01 6.53
CA ILE A 49 2.36 -9.80 7.93
C ILE A 49 1.04 -9.94 8.70
N LYS A 50 1.01 -10.81 9.72
CA LYS A 50 -0.19 -11.10 10.51
C LYS A 50 0.09 -10.87 11.98
N GLY A 51 -0.96 -10.54 12.72
CA GLY A 51 -0.92 -10.41 14.18
C GLY A 51 -1.61 -9.15 14.66
N LYS A 52 -1.85 -9.09 15.97
CA LYS A 52 -2.40 -7.92 16.64
C LYS A 52 -1.27 -7.10 17.24
N VAL A 53 -1.32 -5.80 17.06
CA VAL A 53 -0.40 -4.88 17.73
C VAL A 53 -0.73 -4.90 19.24
N GLY A 54 0.28 -5.15 20.04
CA GLY A 54 0.12 -5.32 21.49
C GLY A 54 0.08 -6.78 21.94
N SER A 55 0.00 -7.73 21.00
CA SER A 55 0.08 -9.17 21.24
C SER A 55 1.20 -9.78 20.42
N GLU A 56 0.90 -10.33 19.22
CA GLU A 56 1.93 -10.95 18.36
C GLU A 56 2.90 -9.93 17.77
N LEU A 57 2.47 -8.68 17.61
CA LEU A 57 3.29 -7.60 17.09
C LEU A 57 3.48 -6.51 18.14
N ASP A 58 4.68 -6.00 18.27
CA ASP A 58 4.93 -4.79 19.05
C ASP A 58 4.62 -3.54 18.21
N ARG A 59 4.80 -2.37 18.81
CA ARG A 59 4.53 -1.08 18.16
C ARG A 59 5.36 -0.88 16.90
N GLU A 60 6.65 -1.19 16.97
CA GLU A 60 7.56 -1.00 15.84
C GLU A 60 7.26 -1.98 14.70
N GLU A 61 6.91 -3.21 15.03
CA GLU A 61 6.45 -4.20 14.05
C GLU A 61 5.14 -3.79 13.40
N GLY A 62 4.20 -3.21 14.17
CA GLY A 62 2.96 -2.64 13.65
C GLY A 62 3.23 -1.49 12.68
N LYS A 63 4.16 -0.61 13.02
CA LYS A 63 4.59 0.49 12.16
C LYS A 63 5.21 -0.02 10.85
N ALA A 64 6.05 -1.04 10.93
CA ALA A 64 6.65 -1.67 9.76
C ALA A 64 5.57 -2.33 8.87
N ALA A 65 4.56 -2.95 9.47
CA ALA A 65 3.44 -3.52 8.73
C ALA A 65 2.64 -2.43 7.99
N ALA A 66 2.38 -1.31 8.65
CA ALA A 66 1.70 -0.17 8.02
C ALA A 66 2.50 0.38 6.83
N ARG A 67 3.82 0.47 6.97
CA ARG A 67 4.71 0.87 5.87
C ARG A 67 4.60 -0.11 4.71
N GLN A 68 4.55 -1.40 5.01
CA GLN A 68 4.43 -2.44 3.98
C GLN A 68 3.09 -2.35 3.24
N VAL A 69 2.01 -1.98 3.93
CA VAL A 69 0.72 -1.69 3.28
C VAL A 69 0.87 -0.56 2.26
N GLY A 70 1.56 0.51 2.64
CA GLY A 70 1.84 1.62 1.74
C GLY A 70 2.61 1.20 0.49
N LEU A 71 3.63 0.36 0.66
CA LEU A 71 4.40 -0.19 -0.47
C LEU A 71 3.54 -1.07 -1.37
N THR A 72 2.66 -1.88 -0.79
CA THR A 72 1.73 -2.71 -1.54
C THR A 72 0.76 -1.85 -2.36
N MET A 73 0.24 -0.77 -1.77
CA MET A 73 -0.62 0.16 -2.49
C MET A 73 0.10 0.85 -3.64
N LEU A 74 1.32 1.28 -3.44
CA LEU A 74 2.13 1.88 -4.51
C LEU A 74 2.40 0.88 -5.63
N SER A 75 2.68 -0.38 -5.29
CA SER A 75 2.85 -1.46 -6.26
C SER A 75 1.59 -1.63 -7.11
N THR A 76 0.42 -1.65 -6.47
CA THR A 76 -0.87 -1.74 -7.15
C THR A 76 -1.10 -0.55 -8.09
N ILE A 77 -0.81 0.67 -7.63
CA ILE A 77 -0.98 1.88 -8.44
C ILE A 77 -0.08 1.82 -9.67
N ILE A 78 1.18 1.49 -9.50
CA ILE A 78 2.14 1.39 -10.61
C ILE A 78 1.70 0.32 -11.61
N ASN A 79 1.25 -0.83 -11.11
CA ASN A 79 0.87 -1.96 -11.97
C ASN A 79 -0.46 -1.75 -12.71
N ASN A 80 -1.44 -1.09 -12.08
CA ASN A 80 -2.80 -0.97 -12.62
C ASN A 80 -3.10 0.40 -13.22
N TYR A 81 -2.65 1.47 -12.61
CA TYR A 81 -2.84 2.82 -13.12
C TYR A 81 -1.71 3.22 -14.08
N GLY A 82 -0.48 2.92 -13.69
CA GLY A 82 0.72 3.13 -14.51
C GLY A 82 1.57 4.29 -14.03
N ASN A 83 1.41 5.48 -14.57
CA ASN A 83 2.33 6.58 -14.34
C ASN A 83 2.14 7.22 -12.95
N ILE A 84 2.98 6.83 -12.00
CA ILE A 84 2.98 7.36 -10.63
C ILE A 84 3.24 8.87 -10.59
N ASP A 85 3.88 9.42 -11.61
CA ASP A 85 4.18 10.85 -11.68
C ASP A 85 2.93 11.71 -11.89
N ASN A 86 1.83 11.11 -12.34
CA ASN A 86 0.55 11.80 -12.47
C ASN A 86 -0.16 12.03 -11.13
N ILE A 87 0.27 11.36 -10.07
CA ILE A 87 -0.30 11.55 -8.74
C ILE A 87 0.27 12.83 -8.12
N LYS A 88 -0.58 13.80 -7.87
CA LYS A 88 -0.16 15.10 -7.32
C LYS A 88 -0.19 15.14 -5.80
N ARG A 89 -1.18 14.52 -5.20
CA ARG A 89 -1.32 14.50 -3.74
C ARG A 89 -2.19 13.34 -3.29
N VAL A 90 -2.00 12.96 -2.03
CA VAL A 90 -2.91 12.05 -1.35
C VAL A 90 -4.04 12.91 -0.77
N VAL A 91 -5.28 12.56 -1.09
CA VAL A 91 -6.46 13.29 -0.63
C VAL A 91 -6.97 12.72 0.69
N LYS A 92 -7.09 11.40 0.76
CA LYS A 92 -7.63 10.72 1.95
C LYS A 92 -7.05 9.32 2.05
N VAL A 93 -6.74 8.91 3.26
CA VAL A 93 -6.38 7.53 3.58
C VAL A 93 -7.24 7.07 4.75
N LEU A 94 -7.83 5.89 4.62
CA LEU A 94 -8.49 5.20 5.72
C LEU A 94 -7.58 4.05 6.16
N GLY A 95 -7.11 4.10 7.40
CA GLY A 95 -6.27 3.05 7.98
C GLY A 95 -6.99 2.34 9.11
N MET A 96 -6.87 1.02 9.13
CA MET A 96 -7.39 0.18 10.20
C MET A 96 -6.26 -0.62 10.80
N VAL A 97 -6.18 -0.63 12.13
CA VAL A 97 -5.14 -1.35 12.85
C VAL A 97 -5.79 -2.43 13.71
N ASN A 98 -5.37 -3.67 13.50
CA ASN A 98 -5.77 -4.78 14.35
C ASN A 98 -4.92 -4.72 15.61
N ALA A 99 -5.51 -4.31 16.71
CA ALA A 99 -4.79 -4.07 17.96
C ALA A 99 -5.55 -4.65 19.15
N THR A 100 -4.80 -4.90 20.23
CA THR A 100 -5.41 -5.28 21.52
C THR A 100 -6.13 -4.07 22.14
N PRO A 101 -7.10 -4.31 23.06
CA PRO A 101 -7.78 -3.23 23.79
C PRO A 101 -6.83 -2.32 24.55
#